data_8d82ef57529a4a0be4aac6055610f023
#
_entry.id   8d82ef57529a4a0be4aac6055610f023
#
_cell.length_a   1.000
_cell.length_b   1.000
_cell.length_c   1.000
_cell.angle_alpha   90.00
_cell.angle_beta   90.00
_cell.angle_gamma   90.00
#
_symmetry.space_group_name_H-M   'P 1'
#
loop_
_entity.id
_entity.type
_entity.pdbx_description
1 polymer ?
#
loop_
_entity_poly.entity_id
_entity_poly.type
_entity_poly.pdbx_seq_one_letter_code
_entity_poly.pdbx_strand_id
1 'polypeptide(L)'
;MKKNFLTAFVASLLMVFGFATLASAQTAPTEFPNVKIGNFGQMDERFYRGAQPLPDDYQALKDLGVKTVIDLRNDPTDYEKAAVEALGMKYVNIQMSGWKSPKDRQIEEFLKLANDPETGKFFVHCKAGIHRTGVAGAVWRFTKYDWGYDQAYKEMKNYNFSSGLVHGSLKSYVKDYAKEMEAEKASQTVTQRAAQAIQ
;
A
#
# COMPACT_ATOMS: atom_id res chain seq x y z
N MET A 1 65.14 -31.86 -39.60
CA MET A 1 65.01 -31.06 -38.38
C MET A 1 63.59 -30.48 -38.37
N LYS A 2 62.70 -31.11 -37.61
CA LYS A 2 61.29 -30.73 -37.56
C LYS A 2 61.06 -29.87 -36.27
N LYS A 3 60.62 -28.63 -36.40
CA LYS A 3 60.25 -27.75 -35.29
C LYS A 3 58.79 -27.92 -35.04
N ASN A 4 58.40 -28.42 -33.83
CA ASN A 4 57.05 -28.52 -33.37
C ASN A 4 56.65 -27.16 -32.76
N PHE A 5 55.62 -26.52 -33.30
CA PHE A 5 54.94 -25.38 -32.68
C PHE A 5 53.79 -25.88 -31.77
N LEU A 6 53.98 -25.66 -30.49
CA LEU A 6 52.95 -25.94 -29.48
C LEU A 6 52.08 -24.73 -29.36
N THR A 7 50.86 -24.79 -29.86
CA THR A 7 49.85 -23.73 -29.74
C THR A 7 49.10 -23.90 -28.42
N ALA A 8 49.31 -22.97 -27.51
CA ALA A 8 48.56 -22.90 -26.25
C ALA A 8 47.18 -22.29 -26.50
N PHE A 9 46.13 -23.06 -26.28
CA PHE A 9 44.72 -22.57 -26.25
C PHE A 9 44.45 -21.98 -24.87
N VAL A 10 44.30 -20.66 -24.80
CA VAL A 10 43.79 -19.97 -23.63
C VAL A 10 42.25 -19.96 -23.70
N ALA A 11 41.62 -20.80 -22.89
CA ALA A 11 40.16 -20.80 -22.74
C ALA A 11 39.78 -19.68 -21.79
N SER A 12 39.26 -18.58 -22.35
CA SER A 12 38.61 -17.51 -21.56
C SER A 12 37.22 -17.96 -21.06
N LEU A 13 37.14 -18.27 -19.78
CA LEU A 13 35.90 -18.57 -19.10
C LEU A 13 35.16 -17.23 -18.80
N LEU A 14 34.20 -16.86 -19.65
CA LEU A 14 33.27 -15.74 -19.42
C LEU A 14 32.26 -16.17 -18.36
N MET A 15 32.46 -15.72 -17.11
CA MET A 15 31.43 -15.78 -16.09
C MET A 15 30.31 -14.76 -16.42
N VAL A 16 29.21 -15.27 -16.94
CA VAL A 16 27.97 -14.51 -17.07
C VAL A 16 27.33 -14.43 -15.69
N PHE A 17 27.50 -13.30 -15.02
CA PHE A 17 26.70 -12.96 -13.84
C PHE A 17 25.27 -12.70 -14.29
N GLY A 18 24.43 -13.71 -14.18
CA GLY A 18 22.98 -13.55 -14.35
C GLY A 18 22.41 -12.71 -13.19
N PHE A 19 22.11 -11.45 -13.45
CA PHE A 19 21.25 -10.68 -12.58
C PHE A 19 19.85 -11.30 -12.62
N ALA A 20 19.51 -12.09 -11.61
CA ALA A 20 18.14 -12.52 -11.37
C ALA A 20 17.34 -11.28 -10.96
N THR A 21 16.65 -10.67 -11.91
CA THR A 21 15.61 -9.70 -11.61
C THR A 21 14.52 -10.43 -10.84
N LEU A 22 14.42 -10.16 -9.52
CA LEU A 22 13.26 -10.54 -8.73
C LEU A 22 12.05 -9.78 -9.30
N ALA A 23 11.38 -10.40 -10.27
CA ALA A 23 10.09 -9.97 -10.73
C ALA A 23 9.17 -10.10 -9.50
N SER A 24 8.77 -8.96 -8.92
CA SER A 24 7.71 -8.88 -7.92
C SER A 24 6.46 -9.49 -8.55
N ALA A 25 6.13 -10.70 -8.16
CA ALA A 25 4.91 -11.35 -8.59
C ALA A 25 3.74 -10.47 -8.12
N GLN A 26 3.13 -9.76 -9.07
CA GLN A 26 1.80 -9.18 -8.88
C GLN A 26 0.86 -10.37 -8.64
N THR A 27 0.50 -10.59 -7.38
CA THR A 27 -0.54 -11.57 -7.07
C THR A 27 -1.80 -11.15 -7.81
N ALA A 28 -2.32 -12.06 -8.63
CA ALA A 28 -3.66 -11.93 -9.20
C ALA A 28 -4.66 -11.63 -8.07
N PRO A 29 -5.77 -10.93 -8.33
CA PRO A 29 -6.74 -10.64 -7.29
C PRO A 29 -7.14 -11.94 -6.61
N THR A 30 -6.85 -12.05 -5.33
CA THR A 30 -7.29 -13.20 -4.54
C THR A 30 -8.81 -13.17 -4.55
N GLU A 31 -9.43 -14.23 -5.03
CA GLU A 31 -10.87 -14.33 -5.05
C GLU A 31 -11.35 -14.58 -3.60
N PHE A 32 -12.18 -13.68 -3.08
CA PHE A 32 -12.76 -13.77 -1.74
C PHE A 32 -14.26 -14.08 -1.83
N PRO A 33 -14.66 -15.34 -2.13
CA PRO A 33 -16.03 -15.66 -2.47
C PRO A 33 -17.04 -15.40 -1.34
N ASN A 34 -16.58 -15.39 -0.11
CA ASN A 34 -17.41 -15.15 1.08
C ASN A 34 -17.49 -13.67 1.49
N VAL A 35 -16.79 -12.77 0.81
CA VAL A 35 -16.80 -11.34 1.13
C VAL A 35 -17.71 -10.61 0.12
N LYS A 36 -18.80 -10.02 0.61
CA LYS A 36 -19.75 -9.27 -0.21
C LYS A 36 -19.52 -7.75 -0.22
N ILE A 37 -18.46 -7.30 0.45
CA ILE A 37 -18.11 -5.90 0.56
C ILE A 37 -17.73 -5.36 -0.83
N GLY A 38 -18.37 -4.27 -1.24
CA GLY A 38 -18.08 -3.63 -2.51
C GLY A 38 -16.64 -3.13 -2.60
N ASN A 39 -16.03 -3.19 -3.78
CA ASN A 39 -14.67 -2.74 -4.05
C ASN A 39 -13.61 -3.34 -3.09
N PHE A 40 -13.88 -4.56 -2.64
CA PHE A 40 -13.01 -5.29 -1.73
C PHE A 40 -11.71 -5.71 -2.42
N GLY A 41 -10.63 -5.76 -1.65
CA GLY A 41 -9.35 -6.28 -2.10
C GLY A 41 -8.35 -6.40 -0.95
N GLN A 42 -7.32 -7.18 -1.22
CA GLN A 42 -6.17 -7.33 -0.35
C GLN A 42 -4.99 -6.58 -0.98
N MET A 43 -4.42 -5.65 -0.25
CA MET A 43 -3.24 -4.89 -0.70
C MET A 43 -1.93 -5.62 -0.34
N ASP A 44 -1.89 -6.23 0.83
CA ASP A 44 -0.79 -7.10 1.27
C ASP A 44 -1.30 -8.12 2.31
N GLU A 45 -0.40 -8.82 2.98
CA GLU A 45 -0.73 -9.85 3.97
C GLU A 45 -1.52 -9.32 5.19
N ARG A 46 -1.43 -8.02 5.47
CA ARG A 46 -2.10 -7.37 6.61
C ARG A 46 -3.21 -6.42 6.21
N PHE A 47 -3.14 -5.78 5.05
CA PHE A 47 -4.01 -4.69 4.64
C PHE A 47 -5.10 -5.15 3.68
N TYR A 48 -6.34 -5.16 4.16
CA TYR A 48 -7.56 -5.30 3.35
C TYR A 48 -8.27 -3.97 3.17
N ARG A 49 -8.92 -3.78 2.04
CA ARG A 49 -9.62 -2.54 1.71
C ARG A 49 -11.01 -2.81 1.13
N GLY A 50 -11.90 -1.83 1.20
CA GLY A 50 -13.23 -1.96 0.58
C GLY A 50 -14.13 -0.77 0.79
N ALA A 51 -15.40 -0.94 0.41
CA ALA A 51 -16.50 -0.04 0.74
C ALA A 51 -16.96 -0.24 2.19
N GLN A 52 -17.87 0.61 2.65
CA GLN A 52 -18.57 0.47 3.93
C GLN A 52 -19.25 -0.91 4.01
N PRO A 53 -18.90 -1.77 4.96
CA PRO A 53 -19.59 -3.04 5.17
C PRO A 53 -21.03 -2.84 5.68
N LEU A 54 -21.90 -3.76 5.35
CA LEU A 54 -23.19 -3.92 6.01
C LEU A 54 -22.99 -4.72 7.33
N PRO A 55 -23.95 -4.70 8.25
CA PRO A 55 -23.80 -5.39 9.54
C PRO A 55 -23.37 -6.86 9.43
N ASP A 56 -23.90 -7.58 8.45
CA ASP A 56 -23.60 -9.01 8.24
C ASP A 56 -22.25 -9.29 7.58
N ASP A 57 -21.59 -8.26 7.03
CA ASP A 57 -20.31 -8.43 6.32
C ASP A 57 -19.11 -8.54 7.27
N TYR A 58 -19.24 -8.07 8.53
CA TYR A 58 -18.12 -8.04 9.48
C TYR A 58 -17.66 -9.44 9.90
N GLN A 59 -18.56 -10.43 9.87
CA GLN A 59 -18.16 -11.82 10.14
C GLN A 59 -17.15 -12.30 9.11
N ALA A 60 -17.34 -11.99 7.82
CA ALA A 60 -16.39 -12.36 6.78
C ALA A 60 -15.01 -11.72 6.97
N LEU A 61 -14.95 -10.47 7.47
CA LEU A 61 -13.68 -9.82 7.83
C LEU A 61 -13.01 -10.52 9.02
N LYS A 62 -13.80 -10.90 10.03
CA LYS A 62 -13.30 -11.69 11.17
C LYS A 62 -12.71 -13.02 10.74
N ASP A 63 -13.38 -13.72 9.82
CA ASP A 63 -12.95 -15.03 9.31
C ASP A 63 -11.64 -14.92 8.49
N LEU A 64 -11.37 -13.77 7.84
CA LEU A 64 -10.09 -13.45 7.22
C LEU A 64 -8.97 -13.15 8.22
N GLY A 65 -9.31 -13.08 9.51
CA GLY A 65 -8.39 -12.78 10.60
C GLY A 65 -8.15 -11.27 10.81
N VAL A 66 -9.03 -10.41 10.28
CA VAL A 66 -8.99 -8.97 10.55
C VAL A 66 -9.16 -8.73 12.05
N LYS A 67 -8.28 -7.93 12.62
CA LYS A 67 -8.31 -7.53 14.03
C LYS A 67 -8.76 -6.08 14.22
N THR A 68 -8.54 -5.24 13.22
CA THR A 68 -8.85 -3.81 13.31
C THR A 68 -9.57 -3.33 12.04
N VAL A 69 -10.68 -2.61 12.23
CA VAL A 69 -11.42 -1.91 11.17
C VAL A 69 -11.12 -0.42 11.30
N ILE A 70 -10.64 0.19 10.21
CA ILE A 70 -10.30 1.62 10.13
C ILE A 70 -11.29 2.29 9.18
N ASP A 71 -12.23 3.04 9.73
CA ASP A 71 -13.21 3.83 9.00
C ASP A 71 -12.65 5.24 8.71
N LEU A 72 -12.54 5.59 7.43
CA LEU A 72 -12.07 6.91 6.98
C LEU A 72 -13.21 7.91 6.74
N ARG A 73 -14.43 7.60 7.15
CA ARG A 73 -15.60 8.45 6.94
C ARG A 73 -15.66 9.55 7.98
N ASN A 74 -16.04 10.74 7.52
CA ASN A 74 -16.40 11.87 8.40
C ASN A 74 -17.89 11.84 8.84
N ASP A 75 -18.63 10.88 8.32
CA ASP A 75 -20.03 10.58 8.58
C ASP A 75 -20.20 9.07 8.90
N PRO A 76 -19.56 8.54 9.97
CA PRO A 76 -19.61 7.11 10.30
C PRO A 76 -21.06 6.65 10.53
N THR A 77 -21.29 5.35 10.34
CA THR A 77 -22.62 4.77 10.62
C THR A 77 -22.77 4.44 12.09
N ASP A 78 -23.98 4.54 12.63
CA ASP A 78 -24.26 4.32 14.06
C ASP A 78 -24.05 2.84 14.47
N TYR A 79 -24.19 1.89 13.53
CA TYR A 79 -24.10 0.45 13.82
C TYR A 79 -22.68 -0.10 13.83
N GLU A 80 -21.75 0.52 13.09
CA GLU A 80 -20.49 -0.10 12.73
C GLU A 80 -19.60 -0.43 13.94
N LYS A 81 -19.39 0.57 14.80
CA LYS A 81 -18.56 0.37 15.99
C LYS A 81 -19.05 -0.82 16.83
N ALA A 82 -20.36 -0.85 17.10
CA ALA A 82 -20.95 -1.92 17.88
C ALA A 82 -20.83 -3.29 17.21
N ALA A 83 -21.05 -3.36 15.89
CA ALA A 83 -20.94 -4.62 15.13
C ALA A 83 -19.49 -5.15 15.09
N VAL A 84 -18.51 -4.28 14.92
CA VAL A 84 -17.08 -4.64 14.92
C VAL A 84 -16.64 -5.13 16.30
N GLU A 85 -16.98 -4.38 17.36
CA GLU A 85 -16.60 -4.71 18.74
C GLU A 85 -17.28 -5.98 19.25
N ALA A 86 -18.53 -6.25 18.85
CA ALA A 86 -19.24 -7.48 19.18
C ALA A 86 -18.52 -8.75 18.66
N LEU A 87 -17.76 -8.63 17.57
CA LEU A 87 -16.95 -9.70 17.03
C LEU A 87 -15.51 -9.73 17.62
N GLY A 88 -15.23 -8.91 18.65
CA GLY A 88 -13.91 -8.83 19.28
C GLY A 88 -12.84 -8.19 18.38
N MET A 89 -13.23 -7.42 17.37
CA MET A 89 -12.33 -6.60 16.58
C MET A 89 -12.28 -5.17 17.15
N LYS A 90 -11.22 -4.43 16.83
CA LYS A 90 -11.06 -3.02 17.20
C LYS A 90 -11.64 -2.14 16.10
N TYR A 91 -12.41 -1.13 16.48
CA TYR A 91 -12.89 -0.08 15.57
C TYR A 91 -12.13 1.23 15.80
N VAL A 92 -11.66 1.84 14.70
CA VAL A 92 -11.01 3.17 14.73
C VAL A 92 -11.60 4.02 13.62
N ASN A 93 -11.99 5.26 13.95
CA ASN A 93 -12.47 6.21 12.95
C ASN A 93 -11.48 7.37 12.78
N ILE A 94 -10.89 7.49 11.59
CA ILE A 94 -10.05 8.62 11.18
C ILE A 94 -10.85 9.48 10.20
N GLN A 95 -11.51 10.51 10.71
CA GLN A 95 -12.45 11.33 9.94
C GLN A 95 -11.78 12.12 8.83
N MET A 96 -11.84 11.64 7.59
CA MET A 96 -11.35 12.31 6.39
C MET A 96 -12.50 12.86 5.55
N SER A 97 -12.30 14.04 4.95
CA SER A 97 -13.21 14.58 3.95
C SER A 97 -13.21 13.72 2.68
N GLY A 98 -14.40 13.48 2.11
CA GLY A 98 -14.50 12.81 0.80
C GLY A 98 -14.07 13.70 -0.38
N TRP A 99 -13.93 15.03 -0.17
CA TRP A 99 -13.76 16.03 -1.23
C TRP A 99 -12.47 16.85 -1.13
N LYS A 100 -11.92 16.99 0.07
CA LYS A 100 -10.71 17.77 0.37
C LYS A 100 -9.54 16.83 0.61
N SER A 101 -8.34 17.32 0.35
CA SER A 101 -7.10 16.63 0.76
C SER A 101 -7.15 16.26 2.23
N PRO A 102 -6.66 15.08 2.62
CA PRO A 102 -6.49 14.76 4.02
C PRO A 102 -5.51 15.73 4.68
N LYS A 103 -5.62 15.88 5.97
CA LYS A 103 -4.64 16.62 6.79
C LYS A 103 -3.50 15.66 7.15
N ASP A 104 -2.29 16.19 7.30
CA ASP A 104 -1.10 15.39 7.63
C ASP A 104 -1.33 14.55 8.88
N ARG A 105 -1.91 15.12 9.94
CA ARG A 105 -2.30 14.41 11.16
C ARG A 105 -3.14 13.15 10.89
N GLN A 106 -4.05 13.17 9.90
CA GLN A 106 -4.91 12.02 9.59
C GLN A 106 -4.12 10.90 8.91
N ILE A 107 -3.15 11.26 8.10
CA ILE A 107 -2.24 10.32 7.44
C ILE A 107 -1.23 9.75 8.45
N GLU A 108 -0.69 10.58 9.33
CA GLU A 108 0.18 10.15 10.43
C GLU A 108 -0.53 9.15 11.36
N GLU A 109 -1.78 9.44 11.74
CA GLU A 109 -2.61 8.54 12.54
C GLU A 109 -2.84 7.20 11.83
N PHE A 110 -3.18 7.24 10.54
CA PHE A 110 -3.33 6.03 9.72
C PHE A 110 -2.02 5.23 9.68
N LEU A 111 -0.89 5.87 9.37
CA LEU A 111 0.41 5.19 9.28
C LEU A 111 0.87 4.64 10.63
N LYS A 112 0.60 5.34 11.72
CA LYS A 112 0.88 4.85 13.06
C LYS A 112 0.14 3.55 13.35
N LEU A 113 -1.16 3.49 13.03
CA LEU A 113 -1.94 2.26 13.18
C LEU A 113 -1.46 1.16 12.22
N ALA A 114 -1.26 1.48 10.94
CA ALA A 114 -0.87 0.49 9.94
C ALA A 114 0.50 -0.13 10.21
N ASN A 115 1.43 0.61 10.82
CA ASN A 115 2.76 0.11 11.20
C ASN A 115 2.81 -0.57 12.58
N ASP A 116 1.78 -0.39 13.41
CA ASP A 116 1.72 -1.03 14.73
C ASP A 116 1.44 -2.54 14.57
N PRO A 117 2.32 -3.42 15.09
CA PRO A 117 2.07 -4.87 15.09
C PRO A 117 0.78 -5.27 15.80
N GLU A 118 0.38 -4.54 16.85
CA GLU A 118 -0.83 -4.82 17.63
C GLU A 118 -2.12 -4.57 16.83
N THR A 119 -2.06 -3.77 15.77
CA THR A 119 -3.17 -3.59 14.83
C THR A 119 -3.52 -4.90 14.10
N GLY A 120 -2.56 -5.81 13.95
CA GLY A 120 -2.73 -7.11 13.29
C GLY A 120 -3.09 -6.94 11.81
N LYS A 121 -3.93 -7.84 11.28
CA LYS A 121 -4.59 -7.63 9.99
C LYS A 121 -5.66 -6.57 10.14
N PHE A 122 -5.71 -5.64 9.19
CA PHE A 122 -6.63 -4.51 9.27
C PHE A 122 -7.39 -4.29 7.96
N PHE A 123 -8.61 -3.81 8.09
CA PHE A 123 -9.48 -3.44 6.99
C PHE A 123 -9.71 -1.94 6.98
N VAL A 124 -9.43 -1.29 5.86
CA VAL A 124 -9.59 0.16 5.67
C VAL A 124 -10.71 0.42 4.68
N HIS A 125 -11.65 1.27 5.05
CA HIS A 125 -12.75 1.61 4.17
C HIS A 125 -13.15 3.09 4.25
N CYS A 126 -13.93 3.49 3.26
CA CYS A 126 -14.75 4.69 3.29
C CYS A 126 -16.14 4.33 2.75
N LYS A 127 -16.96 5.28 2.30
CA LYS A 127 -18.30 4.95 1.79
C LYS A 127 -18.28 3.96 0.63
N ALA A 128 -17.49 4.23 -0.41
CA ALA A 128 -17.42 3.41 -1.63
C ALA A 128 -16.10 2.59 -1.76
N GLY A 129 -15.17 2.71 -0.82
CA GLY A 129 -13.87 2.06 -0.92
C GLY A 129 -12.96 2.60 -2.04
N ILE A 130 -13.25 3.79 -2.57
CA ILE A 130 -12.62 4.32 -3.77
C ILE A 130 -11.60 5.42 -3.42
N HIS A 131 -12.07 6.59 -2.94
CA HIS A 131 -11.26 7.80 -2.88
C HIS A 131 -10.39 7.90 -1.63
N ARG A 132 -10.97 8.05 -0.41
CA ARG A 132 -10.24 8.09 0.86
C ARG A 132 -9.43 6.82 1.09
N THR A 133 -10.04 5.68 0.82
CA THR A 133 -9.38 4.37 0.88
C THR A 133 -8.25 4.26 -0.15
N GLY A 134 -8.42 4.83 -1.35
CA GLY A 134 -7.37 4.89 -2.36
C GLY A 134 -6.17 5.72 -1.92
N VAL A 135 -6.42 6.88 -1.26
CA VAL A 135 -5.34 7.70 -0.70
C VAL A 135 -4.57 6.95 0.39
N ALA A 136 -5.27 6.31 1.34
CA ALA A 136 -4.61 5.52 2.38
C ALA A 136 -3.77 4.37 1.79
N GLY A 137 -4.30 3.69 0.76
CA GLY A 137 -3.56 2.65 0.04
C GLY A 137 -2.32 3.18 -0.67
N ALA A 138 -2.42 4.32 -1.37
CA ALA A 138 -1.28 4.93 -2.06
C ALA A 138 -0.18 5.34 -1.07
N VAL A 139 -0.54 6.00 0.04
CA VAL A 139 0.40 6.36 1.10
C VAL A 139 1.09 5.13 1.68
N TRP A 140 0.34 4.05 1.92
CA TRP A 140 0.91 2.77 2.36
C TRP A 140 1.93 2.22 1.36
N ARG A 141 1.63 2.28 0.04
CA ARG A 141 2.55 1.83 -1.01
C ARG A 141 3.83 2.67 -1.05
N PHE A 142 3.74 3.98 -0.89
CA PHE A 142 4.91 4.86 -0.87
C PHE A 142 5.81 4.59 0.35
N THR A 143 5.22 4.43 1.53
CA THR A 143 5.97 4.33 2.78
C THR A 143 6.48 2.91 3.05
N LYS A 144 5.75 1.87 2.67
CA LYS A 144 6.08 0.48 2.98
C LYS A 144 6.79 -0.26 1.85
N TYR A 145 6.46 0.08 0.59
CA TYR A 145 6.88 -0.69 -0.59
C TYR A 145 7.72 0.12 -1.56
N ASP A 146 8.02 1.34 -1.25
CA ASP A 146 8.88 2.21 -2.07
C ASP A 146 8.34 2.44 -3.50
N TRP A 147 7.00 2.41 -3.65
CA TRP A 147 6.37 2.64 -4.94
C TRP A 147 6.46 4.12 -5.33
N GLY A 148 6.59 4.39 -6.64
CA GLY A 148 6.41 5.73 -7.20
C GLY A 148 4.92 6.04 -7.45
N TYR A 149 4.66 7.33 -7.75
CA TYR A 149 3.31 7.84 -8.03
C TYR A 149 2.55 7.03 -9.07
N ASP A 150 3.16 6.76 -10.23
CA ASP A 150 2.46 6.11 -11.35
C ASP A 150 1.99 4.69 -11.01
N GLN A 151 2.79 3.96 -10.25
CA GLN A 151 2.47 2.61 -9.81
C GLN A 151 1.30 2.62 -8.83
N ALA A 152 1.35 3.48 -7.80
CA ALA A 152 0.27 3.60 -6.83
C ALA A 152 -1.02 4.14 -7.46
N TYR A 153 -0.92 5.11 -8.37
CA TYR A 153 -2.08 5.65 -9.07
C TYR A 153 -2.73 4.63 -10.01
N LYS A 154 -1.94 3.76 -10.65
CA LYS A 154 -2.46 2.63 -11.44
C LYS A 154 -3.26 1.67 -10.55
N GLU A 155 -2.74 1.33 -9.36
CA GLU A 155 -3.47 0.50 -8.40
C GLU A 155 -4.76 1.19 -7.93
N MET A 156 -4.73 2.48 -7.61
CA MET A 156 -5.96 3.24 -7.29
C MET A 156 -7.01 3.13 -8.40
N LYS A 157 -6.61 3.21 -9.67
CA LYS A 157 -7.53 3.06 -10.82
C LYS A 157 -8.12 1.66 -10.92
N ASN A 158 -7.38 0.62 -10.57
CA ASN A 158 -7.90 -0.74 -10.51
C ASN A 158 -9.02 -0.89 -9.47
N TYR A 159 -9.04 0.00 -8.46
CA TYR A 159 -10.12 0.15 -7.48
C TYR A 159 -11.06 1.32 -7.82
N ASN A 160 -11.29 1.57 -9.09
CA ASN A 160 -12.27 2.54 -9.61
C ASN A 160 -11.98 4.02 -9.26
N PHE A 161 -10.76 4.37 -8.83
CA PHE A 161 -10.45 5.77 -8.53
C PHE A 161 -10.58 6.64 -9.79
N SER A 162 -11.39 7.67 -9.66
CA SER A 162 -11.56 8.71 -10.67
C SER A 162 -11.46 10.08 -10.01
N SER A 163 -10.60 10.94 -10.54
CA SER A 163 -10.47 12.30 -10.01
C SER A 163 -11.63 13.21 -10.42
N GLY A 164 -12.18 13.03 -11.63
CA GLY A 164 -13.28 13.83 -12.14
C GLY A 164 -13.17 15.33 -11.79
N LEU A 165 -14.29 16.03 -11.75
CA LEU A 165 -14.34 17.43 -11.29
C LEU A 165 -14.26 17.59 -9.77
N VAL A 166 -14.51 16.54 -9.01
CA VAL A 166 -14.79 16.63 -7.56
C VAL A 166 -13.66 16.08 -6.70
N HIS A 167 -12.86 15.14 -7.19
CA HIS A 167 -11.81 14.47 -6.41
C HIS A 167 -10.38 14.87 -6.86
N GLY A 168 -10.25 15.98 -7.58
CA GLY A 168 -8.95 16.50 -8.04
C GLY A 168 -7.97 16.76 -6.89
N SER A 169 -8.47 17.27 -5.75
CA SER A 169 -7.64 17.51 -4.56
C SER A 169 -7.03 16.23 -3.98
N LEU A 170 -7.75 15.11 -3.98
CA LEU A 170 -7.22 13.83 -3.50
C LEU A 170 -6.14 13.28 -4.44
N LYS A 171 -6.33 13.43 -5.76
CA LYS A 171 -5.29 13.07 -6.74
C LYS A 171 -4.03 13.91 -6.58
N SER A 172 -4.20 15.23 -6.43
CA SER A 172 -3.06 16.15 -6.21
C SER A 172 -2.32 15.80 -4.95
N TYR A 173 -3.03 15.54 -3.85
CA TYR A 173 -2.45 15.11 -2.59
C TYR A 173 -1.55 13.88 -2.75
N VAL A 174 -2.06 12.82 -3.39
CA VAL A 174 -1.27 11.58 -3.63
C VAL A 174 -0.02 11.87 -4.46
N LYS A 175 -0.13 12.75 -5.48
CA LYS A 175 1.02 13.14 -6.31
C LYS A 175 2.06 13.93 -5.53
N ASP A 176 1.62 14.85 -4.69
CA ASP A 176 2.52 15.72 -3.92
C ASP A 176 3.19 14.92 -2.79
N TYR A 177 2.45 14.06 -2.11
CA TYR A 177 3.00 13.14 -1.11
C TYR A 177 4.08 12.20 -1.70
N ALA A 178 3.87 11.67 -2.91
CA ALA A 178 4.87 10.85 -3.58
C ALA A 178 6.17 11.63 -3.84
N LYS A 179 6.07 12.90 -4.28
CA LYS A 179 7.26 13.75 -4.50
C LYS A 179 8.02 14.05 -3.20
N GLU A 180 7.29 14.28 -2.10
CA GLU A 180 7.89 14.50 -0.78
C GLU A 180 8.68 13.26 -0.35
N MET A 181 8.10 12.07 -0.49
CA MET A 181 8.77 10.80 -0.19
C MET A 181 10.03 10.58 -1.06
N GLU A 182 9.98 10.90 -2.34
CA GLU A 182 11.14 10.84 -3.25
C GLU A 182 12.26 11.80 -2.83
N ALA A 183 11.90 13.03 -2.45
CA ALA A 183 12.85 14.04 -1.99
C ALA A 183 13.52 13.65 -0.66
N GLU A 184 12.76 13.11 0.29
CA GLU A 184 13.29 12.60 1.57
C GLU A 184 14.29 11.46 1.36
N LYS A 185 13.98 10.51 0.50
CA LYS A 185 14.88 9.39 0.15
C LYS A 185 16.17 9.88 -0.50
N ALA A 186 16.08 10.83 -1.43
CA ALA A 186 17.25 11.42 -2.07
C ALA A 186 18.15 12.11 -1.02
N SER A 187 17.57 12.86 -0.10
CA SER A 187 18.29 13.51 0.99
C SER A 187 18.98 12.52 1.92
N GLN A 188 18.29 11.45 2.33
CA GLN A 188 18.87 10.40 3.19
C GLN A 188 20.05 9.69 2.50
N THR A 189 19.92 9.41 1.19
CA THR A 189 20.98 8.77 0.40
C THR A 189 22.23 9.66 0.32
N VAL A 190 22.07 10.97 0.13
CA VAL A 190 23.20 11.94 0.12
C VAL A 190 23.88 11.98 1.48
N THR A 191 23.10 12.04 2.56
CA THR A 191 23.62 12.08 3.94
C THR A 191 24.40 10.80 4.27
N GLN A 192 23.88 9.63 3.88
CA GLN A 192 24.57 8.35 4.11
C GLN A 192 25.90 8.26 3.34
N ARG A 193 25.92 8.69 2.06
CA ARG A 193 27.15 8.72 1.26
C ARG A 193 28.19 9.66 1.85
N ALA A 194 27.78 10.85 2.32
CA ALA A 194 28.68 11.78 2.97
C ALA A 194 29.27 11.22 4.26
N ALA A 195 28.48 10.53 5.08
CA ALA A 195 28.94 9.87 6.29
C ALA A 195 29.95 8.73 6.02
N GLN A 196 29.77 7.98 4.93
CA GLN A 196 30.69 6.91 4.52
C GLN A 196 32.03 7.45 3.97
N ALA A 197 32.03 8.63 3.34
CA ALA A 197 33.23 9.23 2.78
C ALA A 197 34.20 9.83 3.84
N ILE A 198 33.74 9.95 5.08
CA ILE A 198 34.52 10.52 6.22
C ILE A 198 35.19 9.40 7.05
N GLN A 199 34.86 8.13 6.81
CA GLN A 199 35.50 6.95 7.45
C GLN A 199 36.66 6.43 6.63
#